data_e797f389673d8ead0015f36976bd7ec2
#
_entry.id   e797f389673d8ead0015f36976bd7ec2
#
_cell.length_a   1.000
_cell.length_b   1.000
_cell.length_c   1.000
_cell.angle_alpha   90.00
_cell.angle_beta   90.00
_cell.angle_gamma   90.00
#
_symmetry.space_group_name_H-M   'P 1'
#
loop_
_entity.id
_entity.type
_entity.pdbx_description
1 polymer ?
#
loop_
_entity_poly.entity_id
_entity_poly.type
_entity_poly.pdbx_seq_one_letter_code
_entity_poly.pdbx_strand_id
1 'polypeptide(L)' 'MPEKCKAIIDELIELRKAKGLTQRELAKATNLAQPAIARLERKAAIPQLDTLLKVAAALDYELELVPTTR' A
#
# COMPACT_ATOMS: atom_id res chain seq x y z
N MET A 1 1.54 13.21 8.49
CA MET A 1 0.63 12.13 8.04
C MET A 1 -0.02 11.51 9.26
N PRO A 2 -1.33 11.26 9.22
CA PRO A 2 -2.03 10.62 10.36
C PRO A 2 -1.50 9.23 10.67
N GLU A 3 -1.55 8.86 11.95
CA GLU A 3 -1.06 7.56 12.42
C GLU A 3 -1.71 6.38 11.71
N LYS A 4 -3.02 6.48 11.47
CA LYS A 4 -3.75 5.42 10.81
C LYS A 4 -3.26 5.19 9.38
N CYS A 5 -2.93 6.28 8.68
CA CYS A 5 -2.37 6.18 7.32
C CYS A 5 -1.01 5.51 7.34
N LYS A 6 -0.15 5.88 8.30
CA LYS A 6 1.15 5.26 8.46
C LYS A 6 1.01 3.76 8.72
N ALA A 7 0.08 3.39 9.59
CA ALA A 7 -0.13 2.00 9.95
C ALA A 7 -0.54 1.17 8.74
N ILE A 8 -1.42 1.71 7.90
CA ILE A 8 -1.86 1.02 6.69
C ILE A 8 -0.69 0.84 5.73
N ILE A 9 0.10 1.90 5.52
CA ILE A 9 1.25 1.83 4.63
C ILE A 9 2.28 0.83 5.15
N ASP A 10 2.56 0.85 6.45
CA ASP A 10 3.50 -0.10 7.06
C ASP A 10 3.03 -1.53 6.86
N GLU A 11 1.74 -1.78 6.99
CA GLU A 11 1.17 -3.10 6.76
C GLU A 11 1.36 -3.53 5.30
N LEU A 12 1.12 -2.63 4.36
CA LEU A 12 1.32 -2.93 2.94
C LEU A 12 2.78 -3.28 2.65
N ILE A 13 3.72 -2.57 3.27
CA ILE A 13 5.15 -2.87 3.12
C ILE A 13 5.46 -4.28 3.62
N GLU A 14 4.95 -4.63 4.79
CA GLU A 14 5.19 -5.96 5.36
C GLU A 14 4.57 -7.06 4.49
N LEU A 15 3.38 -6.82 3.96
CA LEU A 15 2.74 -7.78 3.07
C LEU A 15 3.53 -7.95 1.77
N ARG A 16 4.07 -6.85 1.22
CA ARG A 16 4.91 -6.93 0.03
C ARG A 16 6.14 -7.81 0.30
N LYS A 17 6.81 -7.56 1.42
CA LYS A 17 8.01 -8.32 1.79
C LYS A 17 7.69 -9.78 2.06
N ALA A 18 6.59 -10.04 2.73
CA ALA A 18 6.16 -11.42 3.02
C ALA A 18 5.86 -12.19 1.73
N LYS A 19 5.40 -11.49 0.69
CA LYS A 19 5.13 -12.08 -0.61
C LYS A 19 6.41 -12.23 -1.45
N GLY A 20 7.51 -11.68 -0.96
CA GLY A 20 8.81 -11.76 -1.65
C GLY A 20 8.93 -10.81 -2.83
N LEU A 21 8.12 -9.77 -2.89
CA LEU A 21 8.12 -8.83 -4.00
C LEU A 21 9.04 -7.64 -3.72
N THR A 22 9.79 -7.23 -4.74
CA THR A 22 10.51 -5.97 -4.69
C THR A 22 9.53 -4.83 -5.02
N GLN A 23 9.97 -3.58 -4.75
CA GLN A 23 9.17 -2.42 -5.14
C GLN A 23 8.91 -2.40 -6.64
N ARG A 24 9.92 -2.79 -7.44
CA ARG A 24 9.79 -2.83 -8.89
C ARG A 24 8.77 -3.86 -9.32
N GLU A 25 8.78 -5.03 -8.70
CA GLU A 25 7.82 -6.08 -9.00
C GLU A 25 6.40 -5.68 -8.63
N LEU A 26 6.24 -5.01 -7.50
CA LEU A 26 4.94 -4.49 -7.09
C LEU A 26 4.44 -3.42 -8.06
N ALA A 27 5.33 -2.53 -8.50
CA ALA A 27 5.00 -1.51 -9.48
C ALA A 27 4.47 -2.15 -10.76
N LYS A 28 5.14 -3.21 -11.21
CA LYS A 28 4.74 -3.93 -12.41
C LYS A 28 3.35 -4.55 -12.24
N ALA A 29 3.10 -5.16 -11.09
CA ALA A 29 1.83 -5.80 -10.80
C ALA A 29 0.68 -4.81 -10.69
N THR A 30 0.96 -3.59 -10.27
CA THR A 30 -0.06 -2.54 -10.11
C THR A 30 -0.18 -1.64 -11.34
N ASN A 31 0.71 -1.80 -12.29
CA ASN A 31 0.82 -0.92 -13.45
C ASN A 31 1.10 0.54 -13.04
N LEU A 32 1.80 0.70 -11.92
CA LEU A 32 2.26 2.01 -11.44
C LEU A 32 3.76 2.14 -11.70
N ALA A 33 4.25 3.37 -11.75
CA ALA A 33 5.67 3.61 -11.88
C ALA A 33 6.38 3.23 -10.57
N GLN A 34 7.57 2.65 -10.68
CA GLN A 34 8.32 2.26 -9.48
C GLN A 34 8.58 3.45 -8.53
N PRO A 35 8.88 4.67 -9.02
CA PRO A 35 8.99 5.82 -8.12
C PRO A 35 7.73 6.11 -7.31
N ALA A 36 6.55 5.78 -7.84
CA ALA A 36 5.29 5.96 -7.12
C ALA A 36 5.21 5.00 -5.93
N ILE A 37 5.65 3.76 -6.12
CA ILE A 37 5.71 2.79 -5.03
C ILE A 37 6.73 3.24 -3.96
N ALA A 38 7.89 3.68 -4.39
CA ALA A 38 8.92 4.16 -3.48
C ALA A 38 8.42 5.34 -2.65
N ARG A 39 7.72 6.26 -3.29
CA ARG A 39 7.14 7.43 -2.62
C ARG A 39 6.10 7.04 -1.59
N LEU A 40 5.24 6.08 -1.95
CA LEU A 40 4.24 5.55 -1.05
C LEU A 40 4.91 4.97 0.20
N GLU A 41 5.91 4.14 0.00
CA GLU A 41 6.56 3.42 1.12
C GLU A 41 7.37 4.36 2.01
N ARG A 42 7.88 5.46 1.46
CA ARG A 42 8.56 6.47 2.29
C ARG A 42 7.59 7.31 3.10
N LYS A 43 6.31 7.20 2.85
CA LYS A 43 5.28 8.00 3.52
C LYS A 43 5.52 9.50 3.30
N ALA A 44 6.01 9.84 2.10
CA ALA A 44 6.36 11.21 1.74
C ALA A 44 5.12 12.10 1.59
N ALA A 45 3.99 11.50 1.24
CA ALA A 45 2.72 12.20 1.08
C ALA A 45 1.59 11.22 1.32
N ILE A 46 0.40 11.74 1.62
CA ILE A 46 -0.79 10.90 1.78
C ILE A 46 -1.14 10.33 0.40
N PRO A 47 -1.17 9.01 0.25
CA PRO A 47 -1.47 8.40 -1.04
C PRO A 47 -2.93 8.57 -1.42
N GLN A 48 -3.20 8.53 -2.72
CA GLN A 48 -4.56 8.52 -3.22
C GLN A 48 -5.21 7.18 -2.91
N LEU A 49 -6.51 7.21 -2.72
CA LEU A 49 -7.25 6.01 -2.38
C LEU A 49 -7.14 4.94 -3.48
N ASP A 50 -7.23 5.35 -4.74
CA ASP A 50 -7.12 4.40 -5.84
C ASP A 50 -5.75 3.72 -5.87
N THR A 51 -4.70 4.43 -5.51
CA THR A 51 -3.36 3.85 -5.41
C THR A 51 -3.33 2.76 -4.32
N LEU A 52 -3.91 3.07 -3.16
CA LEU A 52 -3.98 2.09 -2.07
C LEU A 52 -4.77 0.85 -2.48
N LEU A 53 -5.87 1.05 -3.17
CA LEU A 53 -6.71 -0.07 -3.62
C LEU A 53 -5.94 -0.97 -4.61
N LYS A 54 -5.19 -0.36 -5.52
CA LYS A 54 -4.38 -1.12 -6.49
C LYS A 54 -3.28 -1.91 -5.80
N VAL A 55 -2.58 -1.29 -4.86
CA VAL A 55 -1.49 -1.95 -4.14
C VAL A 55 -2.03 -3.11 -3.30
N ALA A 56 -3.11 -2.88 -2.58
CA ALA A 56 -3.72 -3.94 -1.77
C ALA A 56 -4.14 -5.12 -2.64
N ALA A 57 -4.78 -4.84 -3.78
CA ALA A 57 -5.23 -5.89 -4.69
C ALA A 57 -4.05 -6.73 -5.22
N ALA A 58 -2.94 -6.07 -5.55
CA ALA A 58 -1.75 -6.77 -6.03
C ALA A 58 -1.13 -7.66 -4.96
N LEU A 59 -1.41 -7.37 -3.70
CA LEU A 59 -0.94 -8.17 -2.56
C LEU A 59 -2.00 -9.16 -2.08
N ASP A 60 -3.08 -9.33 -2.84
CA ASP A 60 -4.19 -10.24 -2.55
C ASP A 60 -5.01 -9.81 -1.32
N TYR A 61 -5.08 -8.51 -1.10
CA TYR A 61 -5.88 -7.93 -0.04
C TYR A 61 -6.84 -6.91 -0.63
N GLU A 62 -7.83 -6.53 0.15
CA GLU A 62 -8.73 -5.45 -0.23
C GLU A 62 -8.95 -4.53 0.95
N LEU A 63 -9.26 -3.27 0.65
CA LEU A 63 -9.59 -2.28 1.67
C LEU A 63 -11.10 -2.21 1.78
N GLU A 64 -11.60 -2.18 3.00
CA GLU A 64 -13.02 -2.04 3.23
C GLU A 64 -13.27 -1.29 4.52
N LEU A 65 -14.49 -0.77 4.63
CA LEU A 65 -14.91 -0.07 5.84
C LEU A 65 -15.44 -1.10 6.84
N VAL A 66 -14.97 -0.98 8.06
CA VAL A 66 -15.35 -1.89 9.14
C VAL A 66 -16.01 -1.07 10.24
N PRO A 67 -17.15 -1.51 10.77
CA PRO A 67 -17.75 -0.81 11.88
C PRO A 67 -16.80 -0.76 13.07
N THR A 68 -16.79 0.37 13.76
CA THR A 68 -16.03 0.45 15.00
C THR A 68 -16.88 -0.06 16.13
N THR A 69 -16.25 -0.77 17.06
CA THR A 69 -16.89 -1.28 18.25
C THR A 69 -16.63 -0.30 19.38
N ARG A 70 -17.67 0.02 20.13
CA ARG A 70 -17.56 0.92 21.26
C ARG A 70 -18.15 0.31 22.51
#